data_eba0a55fc50e4106fdf411711f77f4f7
#
_entry.id   eba0a55fc50e4106fdf411711f77f4f7
#
_cell.length_a   1.000
_cell.length_b   1.000
_cell.length_c   1.000
_cell.angle_alpha   90.00
_cell.angle_beta   90.00
_cell.angle_gamma   90.00
#
_symmetry.space_group_name_H-M   'P 1'
#
loop_
_entity.id
_entity.type
_entity.pdbx_description
1 polymer ?
#
loop_
_entity_poly.entity_id
_entity_poly.type
_entity_poly.pdbx_seq_one_letter_code
_entity_poly.pdbx_strand_id
1 'polypeptide(L)'
;KDLVLSQAVNRKDVARQFAIAANVPVAPAEIITDVWSENNGDFNDAALLKAIQRQIQLTGSVVVKGAIGASGSSIFVIKSSDDIDNVLTQLAQRHDNNVYLVEPLFSLSSAPNITVWISPDGTIALVNNSNQCLSERLVFAGNQYPCSSSLYPDIVQASERLAQYLYQQGITGWAGFDFVEYYDSPTNSYQFFFSEINARYNAGMYAKTVFDVIQQQQQQQGLP
;
A
#
# COMPACT_ATOMS: atom_id res chain seq x y z
N LYS A 1 3.51 -23.10 -4.74
CA LYS A 1 3.63 -21.66 -4.53
C LYS A 1 4.97 -21.21 -5.08
N ASP A 2 4.97 -20.35 -6.09
CA ASP A 2 6.20 -19.72 -6.57
C ASP A 2 6.65 -18.69 -5.52
N LEU A 3 7.68 -19.03 -4.76
CA LEU A 3 8.22 -18.19 -3.68
C LEU A 3 8.81 -16.89 -4.25
N VAL A 4 9.46 -16.96 -5.40
CA VAL A 4 10.09 -15.81 -6.05
C VAL A 4 9.02 -14.79 -6.46
N LEU A 5 7.95 -15.26 -7.10
CA LEU A 5 6.85 -14.39 -7.49
C LEU A 5 6.09 -13.84 -6.27
N SER A 6 5.85 -14.66 -5.24
CA SER A 6 5.22 -14.21 -4.00
C SER A 6 6.04 -13.15 -3.25
N GLN A 7 7.36 -13.19 -3.37
CA GLN A 7 8.23 -12.13 -2.84
C GLN A 7 8.19 -10.89 -3.74
N ALA A 8 8.22 -11.07 -5.05
CA ALA A 8 8.22 -9.97 -6.01
C ALA A 8 6.96 -9.10 -5.89
N VAL A 9 5.77 -9.68 -5.69
CA VAL A 9 4.52 -8.91 -5.58
C VAL A 9 4.41 -8.07 -4.30
N ASN A 10 5.27 -8.27 -3.30
CA ASN A 10 5.36 -7.35 -2.17
C ASN A 10 6.14 -6.07 -2.50
N ARG A 11 6.78 -5.98 -3.66
CA ARG A 11 7.38 -4.74 -4.16
C ARG A 11 6.26 -3.83 -4.70
N LYS A 12 6.28 -2.56 -4.32
CA LYS A 12 5.20 -1.61 -4.67
C LYS A 12 5.09 -1.35 -6.17
N ASP A 13 6.21 -1.32 -6.88
CA ASP A 13 6.24 -1.19 -8.34
C ASP A 13 5.61 -2.38 -9.06
N VAL A 14 5.90 -3.61 -8.61
CA VAL A 14 5.31 -4.84 -9.13
C VAL A 14 3.84 -4.96 -8.74
N ALA A 15 3.50 -4.74 -7.46
CA ALA A 15 2.13 -4.76 -6.96
C ALA A 15 1.21 -3.81 -7.73
N ARG A 16 1.72 -2.61 -8.07
CA ARG A 16 1.02 -1.65 -8.90
C ARG A 16 0.72 -2.18 -10.30
N GLN A 17 1.67 -2.87 -10.94
CA GLN A 17 1.43 -3.48 -12.26
C GLN A 17 0.36 -4.57 -12.19
N PHE A 18 0.36 -5.37 -11.13
CA PHE A 18 -0.67 -6.38 -10.88
C PHE A 18 -2.05 -5.75 -10.68
N ALA A 19 -2.13 -4.65 -9.94
CA ALA A 19 -3.39 -3.92 -9.75
C ALA A 19 -3.92 -3.36 -11.07
N ILE A 20 -3.06 -2.77 -11.90
CA ILE A 20 -3.43 -2.28 -13.23
C ILE A 20 -3.95 -3.41 -14.11
N ALA A 21 -3.24 -4.55 -14.16
CA ALA A 21 -3.63 -5.72 -14.93
C ALA A 21 -4.95 -6.34 -14.45
N ALA A 22 -5.24 -6.24 -13.15
CA ALA A 22 -6.51 -6.65 -12.54
C ALA A 22 -7.64 -5.61 -12.67
N ASN A 23 -7.42 -4.51 -13.39
CA ASN A 23 -8.36 -3.38 -13.49
C ASN A 23 -8.77 -2.81 -12.12
N VAL A 24 -7.78 -2.62 -11.24
CA VAL A 24 -7.95 -1.99 -9.93
C VAL A 24 -7.34 -0.58 -9.97
N PRO A 25 -8.06 0.45 -9.50
CA PRO A 25 -7.55 1.81 -9.49
C PRO A 25 -6.23 1.94 -8.73
N VAL A 26 -5.29 2.70 -9.28
CA VAL A 26 -4.00 3.02 -8.66
C VAL A 26 -3.75 4.52 -8.71
N ALA A 27 -3.02 5.07 -7.74
CA ALA A 27 -2.63 6.47 -7.76
C ALA A 27 -1.78 6.79 -9.02
N PRO A 28 -1.83 7.98 -9.60
CA PRO A 28 -0.82 8.42 -10.56
C PRO A 28 0.57 8.28 -9.93
N ALA A 29 1.53 7.75 -10.67
CA ALA A 29 2.89 7.59 -10.15
C ALA A 29 3.94 7.72 -11.26
N GLU A 30 5.07 8.33 -10.94
CA GLU A 30 6.31 8.19 -11.70
C GLU A 30 7.18 7.14 -11.01
N ILE A 31 7.63 6.14 -11.78
CA ILE A 31 8.51 5.08 -11.26
C ILE A 31 9.94 5.42 -11.72
N ILE A 32 10.81 5.62 -10.74
CA ILE A 32 12.22 5.96 -10.96
C ILE A 32 13.05 4.73 -10.62
N THR A 33 13.78 4.21 -11.60
CA THR A 33 14.67 3.05 -11.46
C THR A 33 16.13 3.48 -11.43
N ASP A 34 16.99 2.57 -11.02
CA ASP A 34 18.45 2.70 -11.12
C ASP A 34 18.98 3.95 -10.40
N VAL A 35 18.41 4.24 -9.23
CA VAL A 35 18.81 5.39 -8.40
C VAL A 35 20.19 5.19 -7.79
N TRP A 36 20.64 3.94 -7.66
CA TRP A 36 21.99 3.57 -7.25
C TRP A 36 22.78 3.06 -8.45
N SER A 37 23.94 3.65 -8.68
CA SER A 37 24.84 3.20 -9.74
C SER A 37 25.43 1.83 -9.42
N GLU A 38 25.27 0.86 -10.33
CA GLU A 38 25.87 -0.47 -10.19
C GLU A 38 27.40 -0.45 -10.19
N ASN A 39 28.03 0.55 -10.83
CA ASN A 39 29.47 0.60 -11.04
C ASN A 39 30.25 1.13 -9.83
N ASN A 40 29.73 2.12 -9.13
CA ASN A 40 30.42 2.83 -8.05
C ASN A 40 29.61 2.99 -6.77
N GLY A 41 28.33 2.58 -6.78
CA GLY A 41 27.43 2.71 -5.63
C GLY A 41 27.00 4.15 -5.33
N ASP A 42 27.17 5.08 -6.28
CA ASP A 42 26.76 6.47 -6.12
C ASP A 42 25.24 6.61 -6.22
N PHE A 43 24.68 7.47 -5.39
CA PHE A 43 23.26 7.84 -5.42
C PHE A 43 23.03 8.88 -6.51
N ASN A 44 22.28 8.51 -7.55
CA ASN A 44 21.90 9.40 -8.64
C ASN A 44 20.45 9.88 -8.43
N ASP A 45 20.30 11.03 -7.81
CA ASP A 45 19.01 11.63 -7.45
C ASP A 45 18.38 12.47 -8.58
N ALA A 46 19.08 12.74 -9.67
CA ALA A 46 18.65 13.73 -10.67
C ALA A 46 17.26 13.44 -11.28
N ALA A 47 16.95 12.16 -11.57
CA ALA A 47 15.65 11.77 -12.09
C ALA A 47 14.57 11.84 -10.99
N LEU A 48 14.91 11.40 -9.79
CA LEU A 48 14.03 11.43 -8.61
C LEU A 48 13.68 12.87 -8.23
N LEU A 49 14.67 13.76 -8.16
CA LEU A 49 14.48 15.19 -7.90
C LEU A 49 13.53 15.83 -8.91
N LYS A 50 13.73 15.57 -10.20
CA LYS A 50 12.85 16.10 -11.26
C LYS A 50 11.42 15.62 -11.12
N ALA A 51 11.21 14.34 -10.80
CA ALA A 51 9.89 13.77 -10.58
C ALA A 51 9.20 14.41 -9.35
N ILE A 52 9.92 14.55 -8.24
CA ILE A 52 9.43 15.22 -7.03
C ILE A 52 9.02 16.67 -7.33
N GLN A 53 9.91 17.45 -7.97
CA GLN A 53 9.65 18.86 -8.31
C GLN A 53 8.41 19.00 -9.20
N ARG A 54 8.31 18.16 -10.24
CA ARG A 54 7.15 18.14 -11.14
C ARG A 54 5.87 17.85 -10.37
N GLN A 55 5.89 16.84 -9.51
CA GLN A 55 4.71 16.42 -8.76
C GLN A 55 4.28 17.49 -7.75
N ILE A 56 5.24 18.15 -7.06
CA ILE A 56 4.93 19.29 -6.17
C ILE A 56 4.30 20.45 -6.95
N GLN A 57 4.80 20.78 -8.14
CA GLN A 57 4.21 21.83 -8.96
C GLN A 57 2.76 21.52 -9.36
N LEU A 58 2.43 20.24 -9.58
CA LEU A 58 1.09 19.81 -9.98
C LEU A 58 0.11 19.73 -8.82
N THR A 59 0.54 19.28 -7.64
CA THR A 59 -0.36 18.88 -6.55
C THR A 59 -0.04 19.53 -5.19
N GLY A 60 1.06 20.29 -5.11
CA GLY A 60 1.49 20.98 -3.89
C GLY A 60 2.21 20.08 -2.87
N SER A 61 2.01 18.78 -2.93
CA SER A 61 2.65 17.82 -2.01
C SER A 61 2.77 16.43 -2.63
N VAL A 62 3.75 15.65 -2.16
CA VAL A 62 4.12 14.37 -2.77
C VAL A 62 4.50 13.34 -1.73
N VAL A 63 4.29 12.08 -2.05
CA VAL A 63 4.85 10.96 -1.31
C VAL A 63 5.84 10.20 -2.18
N VAL A 64 7.05 9.96 -1.65
CA VAL A 64 8.07 9.11 -2.26
C VAL A 64 8.07 7.78 -1.53
N LYS A 65 7.90 6.69 -2.27
CA LYS A 65 7.83 5.33 -1.73
C LYS A 65 8.95 4.49 -2.30
N GLY A 66 9.82 3.94 -1.47
CA GLY A 66 10.71 2.87 -1.91
C GLY A 66 9.91 1.62 -2.30
N ALA A 67 10.32 0.95 -3.37
CA ALA A 67 9.64 -0.26 -3.84
C ALA A 67 9.59 -1.36 -2.77
N ILE A 68 10.62 -1.43 -1.92
CA ILE A 68 10.73 -2.37 -0.80
C ILE A 68 10.64 -1.61 0.51
N GLY A 69 9.86 -2.12 1.46
CA GLY A 69 9.72 -1.55 2.79
C GLY A 69 8.49 -2.11 3.50
N ALA A 70 8.45 -1.95 4.81
CA ALA A 70 7.33 -2.37 5.64
C ALA A 70 6.99 -1.28 6.66
N SER A 71 5.73 -1.25 7.09
CA SER A 71 5.24 -0.35 8.16
C SER A 71 5.60 1.13 7.97
N GLY A 72 5.65 1.60 6.72
CA GLY A 72 5.99 2.98 6.40
C GLY A 72 7.49 3.31 6.39
N SER A 73 8.38 2.34 6.63
CA SER A 73 9.83 2.61 6.74
C SER A 73 10.46 3.17 5.46
N SER A 74 9.87 2.97 4.30
CA SER A 74 10.33 3.46 2.99
C SER A 74 9.39 4.52 2.39
N ILE A 75 8.60 5.20 3.22
CA ILE A 75 7.66 6.25 2.80
C ILE A 75 8.17 7.60 3.31
N PHE A 76 8.27 8.57 2.40
CA PHE A 76 8.72 9.92 2.67
C PHE A 76 7.67 10.91 2.18
N VAL A 77 7.14 11.72 3.10
CA VAL A 77 6.15 12.75 2.80
C VAL A 77 6.86 14.08 2.61
N ILE A 78 6.59 14.75 1.48
CA ILE A 78 7.14 16.05 1.13
C ILE A 78 5.95 17.00 0.98
N LYS A 79 5.84 17.98 1.87
CA LYS A 79 4.74 18.95 1.89
C LYS A 79 5.12 20.30 1.27
N SER A 80 6.42 20.54 1.08
CA SER A 80 6.94 21.75 0.46
C SER A 80 8.25 21.48 -0.25
N SER A 81 8.70 22.42 -1.10
CA SER A 81 10.02 22.37 -1.72
C SER A 81 11.17 22.32 -0.71
N ASP A 82 10.98 22.89 0.48
CA ASP A 82 12.01 22.97 1.52
C ASP A 82 12.31 21.59 2.15
N ASP A 83 11.40 20.63 2.02
CA ASP A 83 11.56 19.27 2.51
C ASP A 83 12.42 18.39 1.58
N ILE A 84 12.61 18.79 0.32
CA ILE A 84 13.21 17.94 -0.73
C ILE A 84 14.64 17.54 -0.36
N ASP A 85 15.51 18.49 -0.06
CA ASP A 85 16.92 18.23 0.23
C ASP A 85 17.11 17.30 1.43
N ASN A 86 16.27 17.47 2.45
CA ASN A 86 16.28 16.60 3.62
C ASN A 86 15.87 15.16 3.24
N VAL A 87 14.84 14.98 2.42
CA VAL A 87 14.41 13.65 1.97
C VAL A 87 15.47 13.01 1.08
N LEU A 88 16.04 13.72 0.13
CA LEU A 88 17.11 13.19 -0.72
C LEU A 88 18.34 12.79 0.10
N THR A 89 18.71 13.57 1.11
CA THR A 89 19.79 13.22 2.04
C THR A 89 19.50 11.93 2.80
N GLN A 90 18.25 11.75 3.29
CA GLN A 90 17.85 10.53 3.96
C GLN A 90 17.87 9.31 3.01
N LEU A 91 17.44 9.49 1.77
CA LEU A 91 17.46 8.45 0.74
C LEU A 91 18.90 8.05 0.39
N ALA A 92 19.81 9.03 0.24
CA ALA A 92 21.21 8.79 -0.04
C ALA A 92 21.97 8.02 1.06
N GLN A 93 21.44 8.01 2.29
CA GLN A 93 21.98 7.24 3.40
C GLN A 93 21.45 5.80 3.46
N ARG A 94 20.46 5.47 2.62
CA ARG A 94 19.72 4.20 2.66
C ARG A 94 19.94 3.40 1.39
N HIS A 95 20.76 2.37 1.43
CA HIS A 95 21.00 1.49 0.28
C HIS A 95 19.95 0.36 0.16
N ASP A 96 18.71 0.60 0.62
CA ASP A 96 17.67 -0.43 0.72
C ASP A 96 16.72 -0.49 -0.48
N ASN A 97 16.74 0.52 -1.36
CA ASN A 97 15.91 0.58 -2.55
C ASN A 97 16.66 1.17 -3.76
N ASN A 98 16.51 0.55 -4.91
CA ASN A 98 16.96 1.07 -6.21
C ASN A 98 15.80 1.54 -7.10
N VAL A 99 14.58 1.41 -6.61
CA VAL A 99 13.35 1.82 -7.30
C VAL A 99 12.49 2.62 -6.34
N TYR A 100 12.03 3.78 -6.79
CA TYR A 100 11.13 4.66 -6.04
C TYR A 100 9.89 5.01 -6.88
N LEU A 101 8.75 5.13 -6.21
CA LEU A 101 7.50 5.64 -6.77
C LEU A 101 7.28 7.05 -6.21
N VAL A 102 7.02 8.01 -7.09
CA VAL A 102 6.69 9.39 -6.75
C VAL A 102 5.21 9.61 -7.07
N GLU A 103 4.39 9.83 -6.06
CA GLU A 103 2.94 9.93 -6.15
C GLU A 103 2.43 11.24 -5.53
N PRO A 104 1.26 11.77 -5.95
CA PRO A 104 0.59 12.82 -5.21
C PRO A 104 0.34 12.39 -3.76
N LEU A 105 0.47 13.31 -2.82
CA LEU A 105 0.00 13.10 -1.45
C LEU A 105 -1.51 13.42 -1.39
N PHE A 106 -2.32 12.39 -1.25
CA PHE A 106 -3.77 12.54 -1.09
C PHE A 106 -4.13 12.81 0.38
N SER A 107 -5.17 13.62 0.59
CA SER A 107 -5.79 13.79 1.91
C SER A 107 -6.58 12.53 2.25
N LEU A 108 -6.01 11.72 3.13
CA LEU A 108 -6.54 10.40 3.51
C LEU A 108 -7.85 10.56 4.28
N SER A 109 -8.93 9.96 3.81
CA SER A 109 -10.20 9.81 4.54
C SER A 109 -10.23 8.52 5.34
N SER A 110 -9.78 7.43 4.73
CA SER A 110 -9.57 6.14 5.41
C SER A 110 -8.48 5.32 4.70
N ALA A 111 -7.96 4.29 5.37
CA ALA A 111 -6.96 3.38 4.83
C ALA A 111 -7.43 1.91 4.94
N PRO A 112 -8.38 1.48 4.10
CA PRO A 112 -8.91 0.13 4.14
C PRO A 112 -7.83 -0.92 3.89
N ASN A 113 -7.87 -2.00 4.67
CA ASN A 113 -7.12 -3.23 4.44
C ASN A 113 -8.08 -4.39 4.28
N ILE A 114 -7.98 -5.10 3.17
CA ILE A 114 -8.74 -6.32 2.89
C ILE A 114 -7.76 -7.48 2.83
N THR A 115 -7.97 -8.50 3.65
CA THR A 115 -7.15 -9.73 3.59
C THR A 115 -7.99 -10.89 3.12
N VAL A 116 -7.48 -11.64 2.16
CA VAL A 116 -8.10 -12.81 1.58
C VAL A 116 -7.22 -14.05 1.77
N TRP A 117 -7.86 -15.21 1.71
CA TRP A 117 -7.22 -16.50 1.50
C TRP A 117 -7.52 -16.97 0.07
N ILE A 118 -6.47 -17.21 -0.70
CA ILE A 118 -6.54 -17.75 -2.06
C ILE A 118 -6.21 -19.24 -1.98
N SER A 119 -7.23 -20.08 -2.13
CA SER A 119 -7.09 -21.52 -2.08
C SER A 119 -6.39 -22.09 -3.32
N PRO A 120 -5.75 -23.27 -3.24
CA PRO A 120 -5.13 -23.91 -4.39
C PRO A 120 -6.10 -24.26 -5.52
N ASP A 121 -7.40 -24.41 -5.24
CA ASP A 121 -8.47 -24.64 -6.20
C ASP A 121 -9.03 -23.37 -6.84
N GLY A 122 -8.51 -22.19 -6.47
CA GLY A 122 -8.94 -20.89 -6.96
C GLY A 122 -10.08 -20.23 -6.17
N THR A 123 -10.59 -20.89 -5.13
CA THR A 123 -11.57 -20.27 -4.23
C THR A 123 -10.93 -19.13 -3.46
N ILE A 124 -11.60 -17.97 -3.43
CA ILE A 124 -11.16 -16.78 -2.71
C ILE A 124 -12.11 -16.55 -1.54
N ALA A 125 -11.56 -16.51 -0.33
CA ALA A 125 -12.31 -16.21 0.88
C ALA A 125 -11.86 -14.88 1.48
N LEU A 126 -12.80 -13.97 1.72
CA LEU A 126 -12.56 -12.76 2.52
C LEU A 126 -12.37 -13.18 3.98
N VAL A 127 -11.23 -12.84 4.55
CA VAL A 127 -10.86 -13.27 5.91
C VAL A 127 -10.85 -12.11 6.89
N ASN A 128 -10.42 -10.94 6.42
CA ASN A 128 -10.33 -9.74 7.26
C ASN A 128 -10.68 -8.48 6.48
N ASN A 129 -11.35 -7.57 7.19
CA ASN A 129 -11.54 -6.19 6.75
C ASN A 129 -11.30 -5.23 7.93
N SER A 130 -10.51 -4.21 7.72
CA SER A 130 -10.19 -3.20 8.73
C SER A 130 -9.79 -1.88 8.09
N ASN A 131 -9.78 -0.82 8.87
CA ASN A 131 -9.03 0.39 8.53
C ASN A 131 -7.68 0.37 9.22
N GLN A 132 -6.62 0.69 8.50
CA GLN A 132 -5.32 0.95 9.11
C GLN A 132 -5.34 2.31 9.81
N CYS A 133 -4.84 2.35 11.04
CA CYS A 133 -4.52 3.59 11.72
C CYS A 133 -3.11 4.00 11.30
N LEU A 134 -2.99 5.12 10.61
CA LEU A 134 -1.72 5.65 10.13
C LEU A 134 -1.38 6.94 10.86
N SER A 135 -0.10 7.14 11.17
CA SER A 135 0.40 8.43 11.66
C SER A 135 0.42 9.48 10.53
N GLU A 136 0.71 10.73 10.86
CA GLU A 136 0.89 11.82 9.88
C GLU A 136 2.02 11.55 8.87
N ARG A 137 2.95 10.66 9.20
CA ARG A 137 4.03 10.20 8.31
C ARG A 137 3.69 8.91 7.57
N LEU A 138 2.41 8.50 7.57
CA LEU A 138 1.90 7.27 6.96
C LEU A 138 2.54 5.99 7.54
N VAL A 139 2.99 6.03 8.79
CA VAL A 139 3.49 4.87 9.52
C VAL A 139 2.33 4.13 10.15
N PHE A 140 2.29 2.82 9.96
CA PHE A 140 1.26 1.95 10.54
C PHE A 140 1.33 1.95 12.08
N ALA A 141 0.20 2.21 12.73
CA ALA A 141 0.05 2.27 14.19
C ALA A 141 -0.95 1.24 14.75
N GLY A 142 -1.78 0.63 13.89
CA GLY A 142 -2.77 -0.35 14.31
C GLY A 142 -3.92 -0.51 13.33
N ASN A 143 -4.97 -1.23 13.75
CA ASN A 143 -6.18 -1.46 12.96
C ASN A 143 -7.43 -1.09 13.74
N GLN A 144 -8.41 -0.55 13.05
CA GLN A 144 -9.77 -0.34 13.52
C GLN A 144 -10.68 -1.36 12.83
N TYR A 145 -11.54 -2.01 13.60
CA TYR A 145 -12.53 -3.00 13.14
C TYR A 145 -13.95 -2.56 13.43
N PRO A 146 -14.90 -2.89 12.54
CA PRO A 146 -14.72 -3.30 11.15
C PRO A 146 -14.22 -2.14 10.28
N CYS A 147 -13.95 -2.43 9.00
CA CYS A 147 -13.70 -1.39 8.01
C CYS A 147 -14.94 -0.49 7.87
N SER A 148 -14.76 0.81 8.03
CA SER A 148 -15.82 1.83 7.99
C SER A 148 -15.80 2.66 6.70
N SER A 149 -15.09 2.23 5.66
CA SER A 149 -15.04 2.91 4.35
C SER A 149 -16.43 3.03 3.74
N SER A 150 -16.76 4.20 3.21
CA SER A 150 -17.99 4.43 2.44
C SER A 150 -17.99 3.66 1.11
N LEU A 151 -16.81 3.30 0.60
CA LEU A 151 -16.59 2.56 -0.65
C LEU A 151 -16.28 1.07 -0.40
N TYR A 152 -16.60 0.56 0.78
CA TYR A 152 -16.29 -0.81 1.17
C TYR A 152 -16.70 -1.87 0.14
N PRO A 153 -17.93 -1.85 -0.45
CA PRO A 153 -18.31 -2.82 -1.47
C PRO A 153 -17.43 -2.80 -2.71
N ASP A 154 -17.06 -1.61 -3.18
CA ASP A 154 -16.21 -1.44 -4.37
C ASP A 154 -14.77 -1.89 -4.10
N ILE A 155 -14.27 -1.63 -2.88
CA ILE A 155 -12.94 -2.07 -2.42
C ILE A 155 -12.88 -3.59 -2.30
N VAL A 156 -13.93 -4.23 -1.78
CA VAL A 156 -14.03 -5.71 -1.75
C VAL A 156 -14.00 -6.27 -3.17
N GLN A 157 -14.80 -5.73 -4.08
CA GLN A 157 -14.81 -6.16 -5.48
C GLN A 157 -13.45 -5.97 -6.16
N ALA A 158 -12.74 -4.87 -5.88
CA ALA A 158 -11.39 -4.62 -6.37
C ALA A 158 -10.41 -5.67 -5.81
N SER A 159 -10.55 -6.02 -4.52
CA SER A 159 -9.75 -7.06 -3.86
C SER A 159 -9.97 -8.44 -4.46
N GLU A 160 -11.21 -8.78 -4.80
CA GLU A 160 -11.55 -10.05 -5.47
C GLU A 160 -10.90 -10.13 -6.85
N ARG A 161 -10.97 -9.06 -7.66
CA ARG A 161 -10.30 -9.02 -8.97
C ARG A 161 -8.80 -9.20 -8.85
N LEU A 162 -8.19 -8.53 -7.87
CA LEU A 162 -6.75 -8.63 -7.65
C LEU A 162 -6.35 -10.02 -7.15
N ALA A 163 -7.12 -10.61 -6.24
CA ALA A 163 -6.91 -11.99 -5.77
C ALA A 163 -7.05 -13.02 -6.88
N GLN A 164 -8.05 -12.86 -7.76
CA GLN A 164 -8.23 -13.71 -8.94
C GLN A 164 -7.04 -13.60 -9.88
N TYR A 165 -6.54 -12.38 -10.11
CA TYR A 165 -5.35 -12.18 -10.93
C TYR A 165 -4.10 -12.82 -10.31
N LEU A 166 -3.89 -12.68 -8.98
CA LEU A 166 -2.81 -13.36 -8.26
C LEU A 166 -2.89 -14.88 -8.42
N TYR A 167 -4.08 -15.46 -8.31
CA TYR A 167 -4.29 -16.89 -8.53
C TYR A 167 -3.90 -17.33 -9.95
N GLN A 168 -4.30 -16.56 -10.97
CA GLN A 168 -3.92 -16.82 -12.38
C GLN A 168 -2.41 -16.76 -12.59
N GLN A 169 -1.68 -15.99 -11.78
CA GLN A 169 -0.22 -15.96 -11.78
C GLN A 169 0.42 -17.05 -10.90
N GLY A 170 -0.37 -17.98 -10.35
CA GLY A 170 0.12 -19.09 -9.53
C GLY A 170 0.35 -18.74 -8.05
N ILE A 171 -0.13 -17.58 -7.58
CA ILE A 171 -0.01 -17.16 -6.18
C ILE A 171 -1.22 -17.64 -5.40
N THR A 172 -0.98 -18.39 -4.31
CA THR A 172 -2.00 -18.91 -3.40
C THR A 172 -1.61 -18.63 -1.94
N GLY A 173 -2.58 -18.71 -1.05
CA GLY A 173 -2.41 -18.46 0.39
C GLY A 173 -2.87 -17.07 0.80
N TRP A 174 -2.31 -16.54 1.85
CA TRP A 174 -2.66 -15.22 2.40
C TRP A 174 -2.23 -14.09 1.47
N ALA A 175 -3.14 -13.14 1.25
CA ALA A 175 -2.85 -11.88 0.57
C ALA A 175 -3.65 -10.75 1.22
N GLY A 176 -2.97 -9.73 1.69
CA GLY A 176 -3.54 -8.47 2.17
C GLY A 176 -3.39 -7.40 1.11
N PHE A 177 -4.43 -6.59 0.93
CA PHE A 177 -4.48 -5.48 -0.02
C PHE A 177 -4.75 -4.19 0.75
N ASP A 178 -3.85 -3.24 0.61
CA ASP A 178 -3.97 -1.93 1.24
C ASP A 178 -4.53 -0.93 0.23
N PHE A 179 -5.52 -0.17 0.67
CA PHE A 179 -6.16 0.87 -0.13
C PHE A 179 -6.07 2.22 0.58
N VAL A 180 -6.25 3.26 -0.21
CA VAL A 180 -6.40 4.64 0.25
C VAL A 180 -7.76 5.13 -0.24
N GLU A 181 -8.60 5.58 0.67
CA GLU A 181 -9.82 6.33 0.37
C GLU A 181 -9.56 7.81 0.61
N TYR A 182 -9.95 8.65 -0.33
CA TYR A 182 -9.79 10.09 -0.28
C TYR A 182 -10.99 10.81 -0.87
N TYR A 183 -11.19 12.06 -0.48
CA TYR A 183 -12.21 12.91 -1.08
C TYR A 183 -11.61 13.64 -2.29
N ASP A 184 -12.24 13.46 -3.44
CA ASP A 184 -11.85 14.11 -4.69
C ASP A 184 -12.71 15.35 -4.92
N SER A 185 -12.13 16.53 -4.66
CA SER A 185 -12.84 17.80 -4.79
C SER A 185 -13.36 18.08 -6.21
N PRO A 186 -12.62 17.79 -7.30
CA PRO A 186 -13.11 17.95 -8.66
C PRO A 186 -14.38 17.16 -8.99
N THR A 187 -14.47 15.93 -8.51
CA THR A 187 -15.65 15.07 -8.73
C THR A 187 -16.70 15.17 -7.62
N ASN A 188 -16.38 15.88 -6.53
CA ASN A 188 -17.22 16.02 -5.33
C ASN A 188 -17.66 14.68 -4.76
N SER A 189 -16.75 13.70 -4.73
CA SER A 189 -17.04 12.33 -4.28
C SER A 189 -15.84 11.66 -3.62
N TYR A 190 -16.12 10.65 -2.81
CA TYR A 190 -15.06 9.78 -2.33
C TYR A 190 -14.56 8.87 -3.46
N GLN A 191 -13.26 8.68 -3.49
CA GLN A 191 -12.55 7.81 -4.42
C GLN A 191 -11.60 6.92 -3.66
N PHE A 192 -11.16 5.83 -4.27
CA PHE A 192 -10.13 4.98 -3.69
C PHE A 192 -9.10 4.53 -4.72
N PHE A 193 -7.93 4.18 -4.26
CA PHE A 193 -6.92 3.49 -5.04
C PHE A 193 -6.20 2.44 -4.21
N PHE A 194 -5.65 1.45 -4.91
CA PHE A 194 -4.80 0.42 -4.36
C PHE A 194 -3.39 0.96 -4.08
N SER A 195 -2.78 0.57 -2.96
CA SER A 195 -1.47 1.03 -2.52
C SER A 195 -0.41 -0.08 -2.44
N GLU A 196 -0.76 -1.26 -1.88
CA GLU A 196 0.24 -2.31 -1.59
C GLU A 196 -0.39 -3.71 -1.55
N ILE A 197 0.38 -4.72 -2.00
CA ILE A 197 0.11 -6.15 -1.73
C ILE A 197 1.00 -6.63 -0.59
N ASN A 198 0.39 -7.35 0.34
CA ASN A 198 1.06 -8.09 1.39
C ASN A 198 0.77 -9.59 1.20
N ALA A 199 1.52 -10.28 0.30
CA ALA A 199 1.33 -11.70 -0.03
C ALA A 199 1.86 -12.63 1.07
N ARG A 200 1.38 -12.44 2.30
CA ARG A 200 1.77 -13.13 3.53
C ARG A 200 0.72 -12.97 4.60
N TYR A 201 0.88 -13.69 5.70
CA TYR A 201 0.21 -13.36 6.95
C TYR A 201 0.70 -11.98 7.42
N ASN A 202 -0.17 -11.00 7.52
CA ASN A 202 0.17 -9.59 7.72
C ASN A 202 -0.24 -9.06 9.10
N ALA A 203 0.14 -7.83 9.42
CA ALA A 203 -0.14 -7.19 10.70
C ALA A 203 -1.65 -7.15 11.04
N GLY A 204 -2.52 -6.92 10.05
CA GLY A 204 -3.97 -6.93 10.22
C GLY A 204 -4.50 -8.27 10.73
N MET A 205 -3.89 -9.38 10.31
CA MET A 205 -4.30 -10.72 10.75
C MET A 205 -3.97 -10.99 12.22
N TYR A 206 -2.84 -10.48 12.73
CA TYR A 206 -2.55 -10.59 14.16
C TYR A 206 -3.57 -9.82 15.00
N ALA A 207 -3.86 -8.58 14.60
CA ALA A 207 -4.88 -7.77 15.26
C ALA A 207 -6.28 -8.39 15.16
N LYS A 208 -6.64 -8.97 14.01
CA LYS A 208 -7.90 -9.70 13.80
C LYS A 208 -8.02 -10.88 14.75
N THR A 209 -6.97 -11.69 14.91
CA THR A 209 -6.99 -12.84 15.83
C THR A 209 -7.27 -12.41 17.28
N VAL A 210 -6.63 -11.34 17.73
CA VAL A 210 -6.88 -10.79 19.09
C VAL A 210 -8.31 -10.27 19.20
N PHE A 211 -8.79 -9.54 18.21
CA PHE A 211 -10.15 -9.02 18.18
C PHE A 211 -11.19 -10.14 18.26
N ASP A 212 -11.03 -11.23 17.51
CA ASP A 212 -11.95 -12.37 17.51
C ASP A 212 -12.00 -13.07 18.89
N VAL A 213 -10.86 -13.24 19.54
CA VAL A 213 -10.80 -13.83 20.89
C VAL A 213 -11.55 -12.95 21.88
N ILE A 214 -11.37 -11.63 21.83
CA ILE A 214 -12.07 -10.68 22.71
C ILE A 214 -13.58 -10.77 22.46
N GLN A 215 -14.03 -10.75 21.22
CA GLN A 215 -15.44 -10.84 20.83
C GLN A 215 -16.09 -12.15 21.33
N GLN A 216 -15.40 -13.28 21.17
CA GLN A 216 -15.88 -14.58 21.66
C GLN A 216 -16.03 -14.59 23.18
N GLN A 217 -15.07 -14.02 23.90
CA GLN A 217 -15.13 -13.94 25.36
C GLN A 217 -16.27 -13.03 25.83
N GLN A 218 -16.49 -11.89 25.19
CA GLN A 218 -17.60 -10.99 25.50
C GLN A 218 -18.95 -11.66 25.26
N GLN A 219 -19.12 -12.37 24.14
CA GLN A 219 -20.35 -13.13 23.86
C GLN A 219 -20.61 -14.22 24.87
N GLN A 220 -19.59 -14.95 25.32
CA GLN A 220 -19.72 -15.99 26.35
C GLN A 220 -20.12 -15.43 27.74
N GLN A 221 -19.76 -14.19 28.02
CA GLN A 221 -20.07 -13.48 29.26
C GLN A 221 -21.37 -12.68 29.18
N GLY A 222 -22.07 -12.69 28.04
CA GLY A 222 -23.31 -11.92 27.82
C GLY A 222 -23.08 -10.40 27.82
N LEU A 223 -21.88 -9.97 27.56
CA LEU A 223 -21.53 -8.54 27.44
C LEU A 223 -21.84 -8.05 26.02
N PRO A 224 -22.29 -6.76 25.86
CA PRO A 224 -22.62 -6.17 24.58
C PRO A 224 -21.38 -5.96 23.68
#